data_c4395b176e36c04c00b24251e6269b2e
#
_entry.id   c4395b176e36c04c00b24251e6269b2e
#
_cell.length_a   1.000
_cell.length_b   1.000
_cell.length_c   1.000
_cell.angle_alpha   90.00
_cell.angle_beta   90.00
_cell.angle_gamma   90.00
#
_symmetry.space_group_name_H-M   'P 1'
#
loop_
_entity.id
_entity.type
_entity.pdbx_description
1 polymer ?
#
loop_
_entity_poly.entity_id
_entity_poly.type
_entity_poly.pdbx_seq_one_letter_code
_entity_poly.pdbx_strand_id
1 'polypeptide(L)'
;MIKLKRLRRASALFAALSALLLTGCAPSAASDSTLPTLTIGSDTYPPYVYMDNNGDITGLDVEIAEEAFRRMGYRAEFTTIDWEKKTELVDSGEIDCIWGCFSMAG
;
A
#
# COMPACT_ATOMS: atom_id res chain seq x y z
N MET A 1 43.51 -8.36 44.41
CA MET A 1 43.40 -7.17 43.55
C MET A 1 43.36 -7.49 42.07
N ILE A 2 43.93 -8.55 41.59
CA ILE A 2 43.94 -8.91 40.16
C ILE A 2 42.58 -9.46 39.68
N LYS A 3 41.80 -10.06 40.52
CA LYS A 3 40.47 -10.65 40.17
C LYS A 3 39.38 -9.60 39.87
N LEU A 4 39.40 -8.43 40.48
CA LEU A 4 38.40 -7.38 40.26
C LEU A 4 38.50 -6.70 38.89
N LYS A 5 39.74 -6.57 38.34
CA LYS A 5 39.93 -5.97 37.01
C LYS A 5 39.46 -6.85 35.88
N ARG A 6 39.44 -8.18 36.05
CA ARG A 6 38.91 -9.11 35.03
C ARG A 6 37.40 -9.11 35.02
N LEU A 7 36.74 -8.93 36.19
CA LEU A 7 35.27 -8.87 36.26
C LEU A 7 34.68 -7.62 35.57
N ARG A 8 35.39 -6.48 35.71
CA ARG A 8 34.99 -5.22 35.09
C ARG A 8 35.07 -5.25 33.56
N ARG A 9 36.05 -6.01 33.00
CA ARG A 9 36.20 -6.17 31.54
C ARG A 9 35.16 -7.11 30.94
N ALA A 10 34.76 -8.14 31.68
CA ALA A 10 33.70 -9.05 31.25
C ALA A 10 32.32 -8.36 31.23
N SER A 11 32.03 -7.50 32.21
CA SER A 11 30.77 -6.73 32.26
C SER A 11 30.65 -5.69 31.14
N ALA A 12 31.78 -5.08 30.74
CA ALA A 12 31.77 -4.13 29.63
C ALA A 12 31.58 -4.80 28.28
N LEU A 13 32.06 -6.02 28.10
CA LEU A 13 31.82 -6.81 26.87
C LEU A 13 30.39 -7.29 26.75
N PHE A 14 29.75 -7.63 27.87
CA PHE A 14 28.35 -8.06 27.89
C PHE A 14 27.39 -6.89 27.60
N ALA A 15 27.69 -5.68 28.09
CA ALA A 15 26.92 -4.47 27.80
C ALA A 15 27.04 -4.03 26.34
N ALA A 16 28.20 -4.21 25.71
CA ALA A 16 28.41 -3.90 24.31
C ALA A 16 27.70 -4.88 23.38
N LEU A 17 27.58 -6.14 23.75
CA LEU A 17 26.90 -7.17 22.95
C LEU A 17 25.37 -7.01 23.03
N SER A 18 24.83 -6.51 24.15
CA SER A 18 23.39 -6.25 24.31
C SER A 18 22.90 -5.05 23.52
N ALA A 19 23.75 -4.07 23.23
CA ALA A 19 23.39 -2.89 22.44
C ALA A 19 23.30 -3.18 20.94
N LEU A 20 23.89 -4.27 20.45
CA LEU A 20 23.85 -4.65 19.03
C LEU A 20 22.54 -5.39 18.63
N LEU A 21 21.73 -5.83 19.59
CA LEU A 21 20.49 -6.58 19.34
C LEU A 21 19.24 -5.70 19.25
N LEU A 22 19.39 -4.38 19.40
CA LEU A 22 18.28 -3.41 19.33
C LEU A 22 18.18 -2.66 17.99
N THR A 23 18.92 -3.07 16.97
CA THR A 23 18.62 -2.71 15.59
C THR A 23 17.47 -3.60 15.10
N GLY A 24 16.33 -3.49 15.79
CA GLY A 24 15.08 -4.06 15.32
C GLY A 24 14.74 -3.42 13.99
N CYS A 25 14.42 -4.23 13.00
CA CYS A 25 13.82 -3.85 11.73
C CYS A 25 12.72 -2.82 11.98
N ALA A 26 13.01 -1.55 11.79
CA ALA A 26 11.96 -0.60 11.50
C ALA A 26 11.37 -1.05 10.16
N PRO A 27 10.04 -1.33 10.06
CA PRO A 27 9.45 -1.57 8.77
C PRO A 27 9.68 -0.30 7.96
N SER A 28 10.53 -0.39 6.96
CA SER A 28 10.68 0.66 5.97
C SER A 28 9.33 0.72 5.27
N ALA A 29 8.50 1.68 5.65
CA ALA A 29 7.31 1.99 4.90
C ALA A 29 7.79 2.43 3.52
N ALA A 30 7.62 1.55 2.52
CA ALA A 30 7.87 1.93 1.14
C ALA A 30 7.04 3.17 0.86
N SER A 31 7.68 4.24 0.37
CA SER A 31 6.95 5.43 -0.05
C SER A 31 6.02 5.03 -1.20
N ASP A 32 4.81 5.57 -1.23
CA ASP A 32 3.79 5.27 -2.27
C ASP A 32 4.34 5.36 -3.71
N SER A 33 5.31 6.24 -3.93
CA SER A 33 5.96 6.42 -5.24
C SER A 33 6.81 5.22 -5.70
N THR A 34 7.17 4.29 -4.82
CA THR A 34 7.98 3.11 -5.15
C THR A 34 7.15 1.83 -5.34
N LEU A 35 5.86 1.87 -5.03
CA LEU A 35 4.97 0.74 -5.17
C LEU A 35 4.58 0.51 -6.65
N PRO A 36 4.46 -0.74 -7.09
CA PRO A 36 3.91 -1.03 -8.41
C PRO A 36 2.46 -0.52 -8.49
N THR A 37 2.09 0.03 -9.64
CA THR A 37 0.78 0.60 -9.87
C THR A 37 -0.19 -0.45 -10.42
N LEU A 38 -1.41 -0.48 -9.87
CA LEU A 38 -2.56 -1.18 -10.43
C LEU A 38 -3.53 -0.16 -11.03
N THR A 39 -3.86 -0.33 -12.30
CA THR A 39 -4.86 0.50 -12.99
C THR A 39 -6.24 -0.08 -12.78
N ILE A 40 -7.13 0.71 -12.19
CA ILE A 40 -8.48 0.30 -11.83
C ILE A 40 -9.47 1.04 -12.72
N GLY A 41 -10.23 0.28 -13.51
CA GLY A 41 -11.30 0.81 -14.33
C GLY A 41 -12.60 0.97 -13.51
N SER A 42 -13.22 2.14 -13.59
CA SER A 42 -14.48 2.42 -12.93
C SER A 42 -15.40 3.30 -13.78
N ASP A 43 -16.68 3.23 -13.49
CA ASP A 43 -17.66 4.19 -13.99
C ASP A 43 -17.88 5.30 -12.94
N THR A 44 -18.52 6.38 -13.35
CA THR A 44 -18.84 7.49 -12.44
C THR A 44 -20.12 7.19 -11.68
N TYR A 45 -20.03 7.12 -10.37
CA TYR A 45 -21.16 6.86 -9.48
C TYR A 45 -21.01 7.59 -8.13
N PRO A 46 -21.36 8.89 -8.04
CA PRO A 46 -21.27 9.66 -6.79
C PRO A 46 -22.18 9.08 -5.70
N PRO A 47 -21.78 9.05 -4.43
CA PRO A 47 -20.51 9.57 -3.84
C PRO A 47 -19.38 8.54 -3.80
N TYR A 48 -19.50 7.43 -4.51
CA TYR A 48 -18.57 6.30 -4.43
C TYR A 48 -17.35 6.50 -5.34
N VAL A 49 -17.57 6.83 -6.60
CA VAL A 49 -16.53 7.19 -7.57
C VAL A 49 -17.01 8.38 -8.39
N TYR A 50 -16.27 9.46 -8.37
CA TYR A 50 -16.60 10.66 -9.16
C TYR A 50 -15.34 11.52 -9.37
N MET A 51 -15.43 12.44 -10.30
CA MET A 51 -14.39 13.44 -10.56
C MET A 51 -14.68 14.70 -9.75
N ASP A 52 -13.70 15.17 -9.01
CA ASP A 52 -13.80 16.40 -8.24
C ASP A 52 -13.61 17.66 -9.13
N ASN A 53 -13.67 18.83 -8.51
CA ASN A 53 -13.53 20.10 -9.23
C ASN A 53 -12.10 20.36 -9.78
N ASN A 54 -11.10 19.58 -9.32
CA ASN A 54 -9.73 19.66 -9.79
C ASN A 54 -9.47 18.69 -10.96
N GLY A 55 -10.42 17.83 -11.26
CA GLY A 55 -10.29 16.79 -12.28
C GLY A 55 -9.72 15.46 -11.75
N ASP A 56 -9.62 15.31 -10.43
CA ASP A 56 -9.14 14.10 -9.79
C ASP A 56 -10.29 13.14 -9.50
N ILE A 57 -10.07 11.84 -9.73
CA ILE A 57 -11.05 10.80 -9.38
C ILE A 57 -10.98 10.55 -7.89
N THR A 58 -12.09 10.65 -7.21
CA THR A 58 -12.23 10.54 -5.76
C THR A 58 -13.55 9.84 -5.39
N GLY A 59 -13.77 9.61 -4.10
CA GLY A 59 -14.99 9.03 -3.54
C GLY A 59 -14.70 7.92 -2.54
N LEU A 60 -15.77 7.41 -1.93
CA LEU A 60 -15.65 6.38 -0.89
C LEU A 60 -14.95 5.11 -1.38
N ASP A 61 -15.30 4.65 -2.57
CA ASP A 61 -14.71 3.45 -3.15
C ASP A 61 -13.24 3.65 -3.52
N VAL A 62 -12.88 4.86 -3.95
CA VAL A 62 -11.49 5.22 -4.28
C VAL A 62 -10.63 5.15 -3.03
N GLU A 63 -11.06 5.77 -1.92
CA GLU A 63 -10.33 5.76 -0.65
C GLU A 63 -10.18 4.34 -0.09
N ILE A 64 -11.23 3.51 -0.18
CA ILE A 64 -11.18 2.12 0.27
C ILE A 64 -10.20 1.31 -0.57
N ALA A 65 -10.25 1.44 -1.89
CA ALA A 65 -9.38 0.71 -2.79
C ALA A 65 -7.91 1.13 -2.63
N GLU A 66 -7.64 2.42 -2.56
CA GLU A 66 -6.28 2.95 -2.33
C GLU A 66 -5.67 2.38 -1.06
N GLU A 67 -6.40 2.40 0.05
CA GLU A 67 -5.90 1.86 1.32
C GLU A 67 -5.76 0.33 1.27
N ALA A 68 -6.70 -0.39 0.66
CA ALA A 68 -6.63 -1.84 0.54
C ALA A 68 -5.41 -2.27 -0.30
N PHE A 69 -5.20 -1.67 -1.46
CA PHE A 69 -4.07 -1.98 -2.33
C PHE A 69 -2.74 -1.55 -1.73
N ARG A 70 -2.69 -0.41 -1.05
CA ARG A 70 -1.50 0.03 -0.33
C ARG A 70 -1.05 -1.00 0.71
N ARG A 71 -1.97 -1.58 1.47
CA ARG A 71 -1.69 -2.68 2.42
C ARG A 71 -1.18 -3.94 1.74
N MET A 72 -1.56 -4.16 0.50
CA MET A 72 -1.10 -5.28 -0.32
C MET A 72 0.22 -5.01 -1.03
N GLY A 73 0.79 -3.81 -0.91
CA GLY A 73 2.04 -3.40 -1.55
C GLY A 73 1.87 -2.86 -2.96
N TYR A 74 0.71 -2.29 -3.29
CA TYR A 74 0.41 -1.67 -4.56
C TYR A 74 -0.08 -0.23 -4.41
N ARG A 75 0.11 0.56 -5.46
CA ARG A 75 -0.53 1.86 -5.62
C ARG A 75 -1.73 1.71 -6.56
N ALA A 76 -2.92 2.09 -6.09
CA ALA A 76 -4.11 2.11 -6.92
C ALA A 76 -4.17 3.39 -7.75
N GLU A 77 -4.52 3.26 -9.03
CA GLU A 77 -4.75 4.38 -9.93
C GLU A 77 -6.07 4.16 -10.67
N PHE A 78 -7.05 5.01 -10.38
CA PHE A 78 -8.37 4.92 -11.01
C PHE A 78 -8.40 5.59 -12.37
N THR A 79 -9.13 4.99 -13.29
CA THR A 79 -9.45 5.56 -14.59
C THR A 79 -10.92 5.34 -14.93
N THR A 80 -11.54 6.34 -15.53
CA THR A 80 -12.90 6.20 -16.04
C THR A 80 -12.88 5.41 -17.33
N ILE A 81 -13.74 4.39 -17.43
CA ILE A 81 -13.83 3.51 -18.60
C ILE A 81 -15.23 3.55 -19.20
N ASP A 82 -15.33 3.15 -20.46
CA ASP A 82 -16.60 2.74 -21.04
C ASP A 82 -17.01 1.41 -20.41
N TRP A 83 -18.08 1.45 -19.61
CA TRP A 83 -18.53 0.31 -18.82
C TRP A 83 -18.86 -0.93 -19.66
N GLU A 84 -19.35 -0.74 -20.87
CA GLU A 84 -19.66 -1.84 -21.77
C GLU A 84 -18.38 -2.60 -22.23
N LYS A 85 -17.25 -1.93 -22.21
CA LYS A 85 -15.95 -2.50 -22.59
C LYS A 85 -15.13 -3.07 -21.42
N LYS A 86 -15.68 -3.06 -20.21
CA LYS A 86 -14.93 -3.45 -19.00
C LYS A 86 -14.21 -4.79 -19.11
N THR A 87 -14.86 -5.80 -19.68
CA THR A 87 -14.28 -7.14 -19.83
C THR A 87 -13.14 -7.15 -20.85
N GLU A 88 -13.34 -6.48 -21.99
CA GLU A 88 -12.32 -6.34 -23.03
C GLU A 88 -11.06 -5.62 -22.51
N LEU A 89 -11.25 -4.55 -21.72
CA LEU A 89 -10.16 -3.78 -21.13
C LEU A 89 -9.33 -4.58 -20.11
N VAL A 90 -9.99 -5.44 -19.33
CA VAL A 90 -9.28 -6.36 -18.42
C VAL A 90 -8.56 -7.45 -19.19
N ASP A 91 -9.21 -8.06 -20.18
CA ASP A 91 -8.66 -9.15 -20.97
C ASP A 91 -7.44 -8.70 -21.80
N SER A 92 -7.46 -7.47 -22.29
CA SER A 92 -6.34 -6.87 -23.03
C SER A 92 -5.18 -6.44 -22.13
N GLY A 93 -5.40 -6.32 -20.81
CA GLY A 93 -4.44 -5.78 -19.87
C GLY A 93 -4.31 -4.25 -19.88
N GLU A 94 -5.23 -3.53 -20.53
CA GLU A 94 -5.26 -2.07 -20.51
C GLU A 94 -5.61 -1.56 -19.09
N ILE A 95 -6.46 -2.28 -18.38
CA ILE A 95 -6.69 -2.12 -16.95
C ILE A 95 -6.43 -3.45 -16.22
N ASP A 96 -6.03 -3.38 -14.95
CA ASP A 96 -5.72 -4.56 -14.15
C ASP A 96 -6.95 -5.15 -13.47
N CYS A 97 -7.89 -4.30 -13.07
CA CYS A 97 -9.14 -4.72 -12.44
C CYS A 97 -10.25 -3.67 -12.63
N ILE A 98 -11.43 -4.06 -12.21
CA ILE A 98 -12.64 -3.23 -12.22
C ILE A 98 -13.09 -3.04 -10.77
N TRP A 99 -13.43 -1.81 -10.43
CA TRP A 99 -13.98 -1.48 -9.11
C TRP A 99 -15.16 -0.54 -9.25
N GLY A 100 -16.24 -0.83 -8.54
CA GLY A 100 -17.42 0.02 -8.55
C GLY A 100 -18.62 -0.65 -7.89
N CYS A 101 -19.70 0.08 -7.75
CA CYS A 101 -20.96 -0.40 -7.20
C CYS A 101 -21.68 -1.31 -8.19
N PHE A 102 -21.41 -2.62 -8.13
CA PHE A 102 -22.14 -3.61 -8.88
C PHE A 102 -23.43 -3.99 -8.17
N SER A 103 -24.55 -3.99 -8.89
CA SER A 103 -25.75 -4.71 -8.43
C SER A 103 -25.53 -6.21 -8.67
N MET A 104 -25.54 -6.97 -7.58
CA MET A 104 -25.51 -8.43 -7.63
C MET A 104 -26.92 -9.02 -7.79
N ALA A 105 -27.92 -8.18 -7.89
CA ALA A 105 -29.29 -8.58 -8.18
C ALA A 105 -29.47 -8.80 -9.70
N GLY A 106 -29.32 -10.04 -10.11
CA GLY A 106 -29.64 -10.51 -11.46
C GLY A 106 -30.85 -11.41 -11.43
#